data_9c6acac005c5aa254330a95d3048757a
#
_entry.id   9c6acac005c5aa254330a95d3048757a
#
_cell.length_a   1.000
_cell.length_b   1.000
_cell.length_c   1.000
_cell.angle_alpha   90.00
_cell.angle_beta   90.00
_cell.angle_gamma   90.00
#
_symmetry.space_group_name_H-M   'P 1'
#
loop_
_entity.id
_entity.type
_entity.pdbx_description
1 polymer ?
#
loop_
_entity_poly.entity_id
_entity_poly.type
_entity_poly.pdbx_seq_one_letter_code
_entity_poly.pdbx_strand_id
1 'polypeptide(L)'
;EQRAFVAAQFDDMFADKSAPGGEERAELEAIAADPEAIAAIDAHLGALGYDDPAGAARRLAATWAAPRLQGLPDASRVRLLALVNQALPQVARVVVEAGVGSHGATLGRLLDFLEAIARRSAYLSLLSEYPHTLERVIRMMHASGWAATFLTLHPILLDELLDDRGSGI
;
A
#
# COMPACT_ATOMS: atom_id res chain seq x y z
N GLU A 1 15.58 20.16 5.38
CA GLU A 1 14.50 20.52 6.31
C GLU A 1 13.12 20.44 5.67
N GLN A 2 12.95 21.01 4.46
CA GLN A 2 11.68 20.90 3.75
C GLN A 2 11.32 19.47 3.44
N ARG A 3 12.30 18.64 3.12
CA ARG A 3 12.07 17.21 2.88
C ARG A 3 11.56 16.51 4.13
N ALA A 4 12.16 16.81 5.28
CA ALA A 4 11.74 16.22 6.55
C ALA A 4 10.31 16.66 6.89
N PHE A 5 9.98 17.92 6.63
CA PHE A 5 8.64 18.43 6.87
C PHE A 5 7.59 17.74 5.98
N VAL A 6 7.87 17.60 4.69
CA VAL A 6 6.96 16.94 3.76
C VAL A 6 6.79 15.47 4.12
N ALA A 7 7.88 14.79 4.49
CA ALA A 7 7.82 13.39 4.91
C ALA A 7 6.99 13.23 6.17
N ALA A 8 7.11 14.16 7.14
CA ALA A 8 6.30 14.13 8.35
C ALA A 8 4.83 14.34 8.04
N GLN A 9 4.48 15.24 7.12
CA GLN A 9 3.10 15.43 6.68
C GLN A 9 2.54 14.18 6.02
N PHE A 10 3.35 13.52 5.20
CA PHE A 10 2.94 12.28 4.55
C PHE A 10 2.67 11.20 5.59
N ASP A 11 3.55 11.05 6.57
CA ASP A 11 3.38 10.09 7.65
C ASP A 11 2.16 10.41 8.49
N ASP A 12 1.91 11.68 8.79
CA ASP A 12 0.73 12.12 9.53
C ASP A 12 -0.55 11.76 8.78
N MET A 13 -0.56 11.92 7.46
CA MET A 13 -1.71 11.56 6.64
C MET A 13 -1.98 10.07 6.69
N PHE A 14 -0.94 9.23 6.63
CA PHE A 14 -1.09 7.79 6.75
C PHE A 14 -1.55 7.39 8.16
N ALA A 15 -1.12 8.12 9.17
CA ALA A 15 -1.45 7.82 10.56
C ALA A 15 -2.83 8.35 10.95
N ASP A 16 -3.34 9.33 10.24
CA ASP A 16 -4.62 9.97 10.56
C ASP A 16 -5.77 9.01 10.32
N LYS A 17 -6.58 8.84 11.35
CA LYS A 17 -7.74 7.92 11.31
C LYS A 17 -9.07 8.66 11.26
N SER A 18 -9.05 9.98 11.24
CA SER A 18 -10.27 10.76 11.15
C SER A 18 -10.85 10.72 9.74
N ALA A 19 -12.13 11.00 9.63
CA ALA A 19 -12.80 11.03 8.34
C ALA A 19 -12.21 12.16 7.49
N PRO A 20 -11.87 11.90 6.21
CA PRO A 20 -11.27 12.92 5.38
C PRO A 20 -12.27 14.01 5.01
N GLY A 21 -11.82 15.26 5.10
CA GLY A 21 -12.52 16.41 4.56
C GLY A 21 -12.07 16.71 3.14
N GLY A 22 -12.66 17.74 2.55
CA GLY A 22 -12.28 18.17 1.21
C GLY A 22 -10.82 18.61 1.10
N GLU A 23 -10.28 19.16 2.17
CA GLU A 23 -8.88 19.59 2.23
C GLU A 23 -7.94 18.39 2.18
N GLU A 24 -8.22 17.35 2.93
CA GLU A 24 -7.42 16.13 2.94
C GLU A 24 -7.43 15.47 1.57
N ARG A 25 -8.57 15.47 0.91
CA ARG A 25 -8.66 14.94 -0.45
C ARG A 25 -7.76 15.71 -1.41
N ALA A 26 -7.81 17.05 -1.34
CA ALA A 26 -6.98 17.90 -2.17
C ALA A 26 -5.48 17.66 -1.87
N GLU A 27 -5.13 17.43 -0.61
CA GLU A 27 -3.77 17.10 -0.23
C GLU A 27 -3.31 15.76 -0.80
N LEU A 28 -4.16 14.74 -0.75
CA LEU A 28 -3.86 13.44 -1.33
C LEU A 28 -3.60 13.53 -2.84
N GLU A 29 -4.43 14.30 -3.53
CA GLU A 29 -4.26 14.53 -4.95
C GLU A 29 -3.00 15.33 -5.25
N ALA A 30 -2.69 16.31 -4.41
CA ALA A 30 -1.49 17.12 -4.54
C ALA A 30 -0.21 16.30 -4.32
N ILE A 31 -0.23 15.37 -3.35
CA ILE A 31 0.90 14.48 -3.10
C ILE A 31 1.21 13.65 -4.35
N ALA A 32 0.19 13.13 -4.99
CA ALA A 32 0.38 12.31 -6.18
C ALA A 32 0.99 13.09 -7.36
N ALA A 33 0.77 14.41 -7.40
CA ALA A 33 1.25 15.25 -8.48
C ALA A 33 2.51 16.04 -8.14
N ASP A 34 2.87 16.11 -6.87
CA ASP A 34 3.94 16.98 -6.38
C ASP A 34 5.30 16.29 -6.42
N PRO A 35 6.26 16.81 -7.22
CA PRO A 35 7.61 16.21 -7.26
C PRO A 35 8.34 16.21 -5.92
N GLU A 36 8.09 17.21 -5.06
CA GLU A 36 8.71 17.24 -3.74
C GLU A 36 8.16 16.14 -2.83
N ALA A 37 6.87 15.89 -2.91
CA ALA A 37 6.25 14.79 -2.17
C ALA A 37 6.79 13.45 -2.66
N ILE A 38 6.95 13.29 -3.97
CA ILE A 38 7.55 12.07 -4.53
C ILE A 38 8.97 11.89 -4.04
N ALA A 39 9.76 12.97 -3.97
CA ALA A 39 11.12 12.91 -3.44
C ALA A 39 11.14 12.52 -1.96
N ALA A 40 10.18 13.00 -1.18
CA ALA A 40 10.05 12.63 0.24
C ALA A 40 9.70 11.14 0.39
N ILE A 41 8.82 10.62 -0.45
CA ILE A 41 8.47 9.20 -0.47
C ILE A 41 9.70 8.37 -0.84
N ASP A 42 10.46 8.80 -1.86
CA ASP A 42 11.71 8.15 -2.26
C ASP A 42 12.67 8.05 -1.06
N ALA A 43 12.88 9.14 -0.34
CA ALA A 43 13.73 9.15 0.84
C ALA A 43 13.23 8.20 1.93
N HIS A 44 11.93 8.18 2.16
CA HIS A 44 11.30 7.29 3.15
C HIS A 44 11.50 5.82 2.77
N LEU A 45 11.30 5.48 1.51
CA LEU A 45 11.49 4.11 1.02
C LEU A 45 12.96 3.71 1.08
N GLY A 46 13.86 4.64 0.79
CA GLY A 46 15.30 4.40 0.94
C GLY A 46 15.67 4.06 2.38
N ALA A 47 15.09 4.77 3.34
CA ALA A 47 15.28 4.49 4.77
C ALA A 47 14.73 3.13 5.18
N LEU A 48 13.68 2.65 4.51
CA LEU A 48 13.13 1.31 4.75
C LEU A 48 13.95 0.19 4.10
N GLY A 49 14.90 0.54 3.25
CA GLY A 49 15.77 -0.45 2.61
C GLY A 49 15.32 -0.93 1.24
N TYR A 50 14.44 -0.19 0.58
CA TYR A 50 14.02 -0.54 -0.77
C TYR A 50 15.20 -0.46 -1.74
N ASP A 51 15.30 -1.42 -2.64
CA ASP A 51 16.38 -1.50 -3.63
C ASP A 51 16.28 -0.44 -4.73
N ASP A 52 15.06 0.01 -5.05
CA ASP A 52 14.83 1.08 -6.01
C ASP A 52 13.76 2.04 -5.45
N PRO A 53 14.14 2.88 -4.48
CA PRO A 53 13.17 3.79 -3.85
C PRO A 53 12.50 4.73 -4.84
N ALA A 54 13.25 5.26 -5.80
CA ALA A 54 12.71 6.21 -6.78
C ALA A 54 11.66 5.56 -7.67
N GLY A 55 11.91 4.34 -8.13
CA GLY A 55 10.94 3.58 -8.93
C GLY A 55 9.69 3.26 -8.13
N ALA A 56 9.87 2.85 -6.89
CA ALA A 56 8.74 2.56 -6.01
C ALA A 56 7.92 3.82 -5.71
N ALA A 57 8.57 4.95 -5.49
CA ALA A 57 7.88 6.22 -5.26
C ALA A 57 7.05 6.63 -6.48
N ARG A 58 7.59 6.47 -7.68
CA ARG A 58 6.86 6.75 -8.91
C ARG A 58 5.66 5.82 -9.07
N ARG A 59 5.82 4.56 -8.73
CA ARG A 59 4.74 3.58 -8.78
C ARG A 59 3.61 3.96 -7.82
N LEU A 60 3.93 4.37 -6.60
CA LEU A 60 2.94 4.84 -5.63
C LEU A 60 2.21 6.07 -6.16
N ALA A 61 2.93 7.05 -6.70
CA ALA A 61 2.32 8.25 -7.26
C ALA A 61 1.38 7.91 -8.42
N ALA A 62 1.80 7.01 -9.30
CA ALA A 62 0.96 6.57 -10.42
C ALA A 62 -0.31 5.88 -9.93
N THR A 63 -0.21 5.09 -8.87
CA THR A 63 -1.36 4.41 -8.28
C THR A 63 -2.37 5.42 -7.74
N TRP A 64 -1.90 6.44 -7.00
CA TRP A 64 -2.80 7.49 -6.50
C TRP A 64 -3.48 8.27 -7.61
N ALA A 65 -2.77 8.51 -8.71
CA ALA A 65 -3.31 9.25 -9.85
C ALA A 65 -4.25 8.41 -10.70
N ALA A 66 -4.32 7.11 -10.49
CA ALA A 66 -5.15 6.23 -11.31
C ALA A 66 -6.63 6.60 -11.17
N PRO A 67 -7.40 6.62 -12.29
CA PRO A 67 -8.82 6.97 -12.23
C PRO A 67 -9.63 6.12 -11.27
N ARG A 68 -9.25 4.86 -11.12
CA ARG A 68 -9.95 3.94 -10.22
C ARG A 68 -9.87 4.40 -8.77
N LEU A 69 -8.74 4.94 -8.34
CA LEU A 69 -8.57 5.48 -7.01
C LEU A 69 -9.17 6.88 -6.88
N GLN A 70 -9.05 7.69 -7.91
CA GLN A 70 -9.64 9.02 -7.92
C GLN A 70 -11.16 8.99 -7.75
N GLY A 71 -11.81 7.94 -8.24
CA GLY A 71 -13.25 7.77 -8.12
C GLY A 71 -13.73 7.18 -6.81
N LEU A 72 -12.82 6.83 -5.89
CA LEU A 72 -13.23 6.26 -4.61
C LEU A 72 -13.82 7.31 -3.67
N PRO A 73 -14.72 6.91 -2.75
CA PRO A 73 -15.10 7.78 -1.63
C PRO A 73 -13.89 8.17 -0.79
N ASP A 74 -13.91 9.36 -0.21
CA ASP A 74 -12.79 9.88 0.57
C ASP A 74 -12.40 8.94 1.71
N ALA A 75 -13.37 8.38 2.41
CA ALA A 75 -13.09 7.43 3.50
C ALA A 75 -12.31 6.21 3.01
N SER A 76 -12.66 5.69 1.84
CA SER A 76 -11.95 4.56 1.25
C SER A 76 -10.53 4.91 0.85
N ARG A 77 -10.32 6.12 0.32
CA ARG A 77 -9.00 6.60 -0.08
C ARG A 77 -8.07 6.73 1.13
N VAL A 78 -8.55 7.31 2.22
CA VAL A 78 -7.76 7.45 3.44
C VAL A 78 -7.44 6.08 4.04
N ARG A 79 -8.41 5.17 4.02
CA ARG A 79 -8.19 3.80 4.52
C ARG A 79 -7.15 3.08 3.67
N LEU A 80 -7.21 3.24 2.36
CA LEU A 80 -6.24 2.66 1.45
C LEU A 80 -4.84 3.25 1.67
N LEU A 81 -4.73 4.55 1.89
CA LEU A 81 -3.48 5.22 2.24
C LEU A 81 -2.88 4.63 3.51
N ALA A 82 -3.68 4.51 4.55
CA ALA A 82 -3.22 3.94 5.81
C ALA A 82 -2.73 2.50 5.63
N LEU A 83 -3.45 1.74 4.82
CA LEU A 83 -3.09 0.36 4.54
C LEU A 83 -1.77 0.26 3.77
N VAL A 84 -1.57 1.12 2.78
CA VAL A 84 -0.30 1.17 2.03
C VAL A 84 0.85 1.55 2.95
N ASN A 85 0.64 2.56 3.80
CA ASN A 85 1.66 2.97 4.75
C ASN A 85 2.05 1.82 5.69
N GLN A 86 1.08 1.05 6.13
CA GLN A 86 1.30 -0.14 6.95
C GLN A 86 2.05 -1.22 6.19
N ALA A 87 1.79 -1.37 4.91
CA ALA A 87 2.38 -2.41 4.07
C ALA A 87 3.83 -2.11 3.67
N LEU A 88 4.21 -0.85 3.53
CA LEU A 88 5.54 -0.50 3.02
C LEU A 88 6.69 -1.13 3.83
N PRO A 89 6.73 -1.04 5.17
CA PRO A 89 7.80 -1.71 5.93
C PRO A 89 7.66 -3.24 5.91
N GLN A 90 6.45 -3.76 5.79
CA GLN A 90 6.25 -5.20 5.70
C GLN A 90 6.82 -5.77 4.40
N VAL A 91 6.63 -5.06 3.28
CA VAL A 91 7.23 -5.44 2.00
C VAL A 91 8.75 -5.50 2.13
N ALA A 92 9.34 -4.46 2.72
CA ALA A 92 10.78 -4.41 2.93
C ALA A 92 11.28 -5.61 3.73
N ARG A 93 10.58 -5.91 4.83
CA ARG A 93 10.95 -7.02 5.70
C ARG A 93 10.84 -8.37 4.98
N VAL A 94 9.74 -8.60 4.27
CA VAL A 94 9.52 -9.87 3.56
C VAL A 94 10.60 -10.12 2.52
N VAL A 95 10.97 -9.10 1.74
CA VAL A 95 11.99 -9.25 0.70
C VAL A 95 13.36 -9.53 1.33
N VAL A 96 13.71 -8.83 2.41
CA VAL A 96 14.97 -9.05 3.10
C VAL A 96 15.04 -10.44 3.72
N GLU A 97 13.99 -10.89 4.38
CA GLU A 97 13.94 -12.22 4.98
C GLU A 97 14.06 -13.33 3.95
N ALA A 98 13.45 -13.13 2.77
CA ALA A 98 13.52 -14.11 1.69
C ALA A 98 14.90 -14.14 1.02
N GLY A 99 15.64 -13.04 1.07
CA GLY A 99 16.98 -12.96 0.47
C GLY A 99 16.98 -12.96 -1.04
N VAL A 100 15.81 -12.87 -1.68
CA VAL A 100 15.67 -12.91 -3.13
C VAL A 100 14.43 -12.12 -3.53
N GLY A 101 14.41 -11.63 -4.75
CA GLY A 101 13.30 -10.87 -5.28
C GLY A 101 13.50 -9.37 -5.17
N SER A 102 12.53 -8.63 -5.65
CA SER A 102 12.58 -7.18 -5.76
C SER A 102 11.50 -6.53 -4.92
N HIS A 103 11.85 -5.49 -4.19
CA HIS A 103 10.89 -4.65 -3.46
C HIS A 103 9.87 -4.05 -4.43
N GLY A 104 10.36 -3.51 -5.56
CA GLY A 104 9.51 -2.87 -6.55
C GLY A 104 8.51 -3.82 -7.17
N ALA A 105 8.94 -5.03 -7.52
CA ALA A 105 8.04 -6.02 -8.10
C ALA A 105 6.98 -6.46 -7.10
N THR A 106 7.37 -6.71 -5.86
CA THR A 106 6.45 -7.12 -4.81
C THR A 106 5.43 -6.01 -4.51
N LEU A 107 5.92 -4.78 -4.36
CA LEU A 107 5.05 -3.64 -4.12
C LEU A 107 4.09 -3.41 -5.29
N GLY A 108 4.57 -3.52 -6.52
CA GLY A 108 3.73 -3.34 -7.70
C GLY A 108 2.58 -4.34 -7.74
N ARG A 109 2.84 -5.60 -7.46
CA ARG A 109 1.80 -6.63 -7.39
C ARG A 109 0.80 -6.35 -6.27
N LEU A 110 1.29 -5.92 -5.11
CA LEU A 110 0.42 -5.54 -4.00
C LEU A 110 -0.47 -4.37 -4.38
N LEU A 111 0.07 -3.35 -5.01
CA LEU A 111 -0.71 -2.18 -5.43
C LEU A 111 -1.78 -2.55 -6.46
N ASP A 112 -1.45 -3.44 -7.42
CA ASP A 112 -2.44 -3.94 -8.37
C ASP A 112 -3.58 -4.64 -7.65
N PHE A 113 -3.26 -5.46 -6.67
CA PHE A 113 -4.28 -6.14 -5.86
C PHE A 113 -5.13 -5.15 -5.08
N LEU A 114 -4.51 -4.18 -4.42
CA LEU A 114 -5.23 -3.17 -3.64
C LEU A 114 -6.15 -2.33 -4.53
N GLU A 115 -5.72 -1.99 -5.74
CA GLU A 115 -6.59 -1.32 -6.70
C GLU A 115 -7.82 -2.17 -7.05
N ALA A 116 -7.61 -3.47 -7.21
CA ALA A 116 -8.70 -4.39 -7.57
C ALA A 116 -9.76 -4.47 -6.47
N ILE A 117 -9.37 -4.39 -5.21
CA ILE A 117 -10.29 -4.51 -4.08
C ILE A 117 -10.72 -3.16 -3.51
N ALA A 118 -10.21 -2.06 -4.03
CA ALA A 118 -10.36 -0.74 -3.41
C ALA A 118 -11.82 -0.31 -3.25
N ARG A 119 -12.70 -0.74 -4.14
CA ARG A 119 -14.13 -0.41 -4.08
C ARG A 119 -14.89 -1.21 -3.01
N ARG A 120 -14.27 -2.27 -2.49
CA ARG A 120 -14.92 -3.15 -1.51
C ARG A 120 -14.37 -2.83 -0.14
N SER A 121 -15.07 -1.95 0.57
CA SER A 121 -14.63 -1.48 1.89
C SER A 121 -14.44 -2.63 2.88
N ALA A 122 -15.20 -3.72 2.74
CA ALA A 122 -15.05 -4.89 3.59
C ALA A 122 -13.66 -5.50 3.48
N TYR A 123 -13.08 -5.59 2.29
CA TYR A 123 -11.73 -6.13 2.10
C TYR A 123 -10.67 -5.18 2.64
N LEU A 124 -10.84 -3.87 2.44
CA LEU A 124 -9.92 -2.89 3.01
C LEU A 124 -9.92 -2.96 4.53
N SER A 125 -11.10 -3.06 5.13
CA SER A 125 -11.24 -3.19 6.58
C SER A 125 -10.60 -4.46 7.09
N LEU A 126 -10.82 -5.57 6.39
CA LEU A 126 -10.25 -6.86 6.76
C LEU A 126 -8.73 -6.81 6.82
N LEU A 127 -8.10 -6.27 5.80
CA LEU A 127 -6.65 -6.17 5.77
C LEU A 127 -6.11 -5.19 6.81
N SER A 128 -6.86 -4.12 7.09
CA SER A 128 -6.47 -3.14 8.12
C SER A 128 -6.57 -3.71 9.53
N GLU A 129 -7.60 -4.52 9.78
CA GLU A 129 -7.83 -5.11 11.10
C GLU A 129 -6.94 -6.31 11.39
N TYR A 130 -6.51 -7.01 10.35
CA TYR A 130 -5.73 -8.25 10.50
C TYR A 130 -4.37 -8.11 9.83
N PRO A 131 -3.37 -7.55 10.54
CA PRO A 131 -2.03 -7.37 9.97
C PRO A 131 -1.38 -8.66 9.47
N HIS A 132 -1.69 -9.80 10.10
CA HIS A 132 -1.16 -11.09 9.65
C HIS A 132 -1.71 -11.49 8.29
N THR A 133 -2.96 -11.15 8.00
CA THR A 133 -3.54 -11.41 6.69
C THR A 133 -2.83 -10.57 5.62
N LEU A 134 -2.56 -9.31 5.93
CA LEU A 134 -1.80 -8.44 5.04
C LEU A 134 -0.40 -9.01 4.79
N GLU A 135 0.27 -9.46 5.83
CA GLU A 135 1.60 -10.08 5.68
C GLU A 135 1.55 -11.31 4.78
N ARG A 136 0.54 -12.16 4.93
CA ARG A 136 0.38 -13.34 4.07
C ARG A 136 0.17 -12.96 2.62
N VAL A 137 -0.63 -11.93 2.37
CA VAL A 137 -0.84 -11.41 1.02
C VAL A 137 0.50 -10.93 0.45
N ILE A 138 1.27 -10.17 1.23
CA ILE A 138 2.57 -9.66 0.79
C ILE A 138 3.52 -10.81 0.46
N ARG A 139 3.56 -11.85 1.30
CA ARG A 139 4.40 -13.02 1.04
C ARG A 139 4.00 -13.72 -0.26
N MET A 140 2.70 -13.80 -0.54
CA MET A 140 2.21 -14.36 -1.82
C MET A 140 2.63 -13.49 -3.00
N MET A 141 2.53 -12.16 -2.86
CA MET A 141 2.94 -11.22 -3.91
C MET A 141 4.43 -11.36 -4.20
N HIS A 142 5.23 -11.60 -3.18
CA HIS A 142 6.66 -11.80 -3.32
C HIS A 142 6.99 -13.14 -3.96
N ALA A 143 6.32 -14.21 -3.51
CA ALA A 143 6.69 -15.57 -3.87
C ALA A 143 6.33 -15.96 -5.31
N SER A 144 5.23 -15.42 -5.85
CA SER A 144 4.73 -15.91 -7.13
C SER A 144 3.90 -14.85 -7.86
N GLY A 145 4.34 -14.50 -9.06
CA GLY A 145 3.56 -13.65 -9.94
C GLY A 145 2.23 -14.28 -10.34
N TRP A 146 2.21 -15.60 -10.49
CA TRP A 146 0.97 -16.33 -10.80
C TRP A 146 -0.03 -16.22 -9.64
N ALA A 147 0.43 -16.46 -8.42
CA ALA A 147 -0.42 -16.38 -7.24
C ALA A 147 -0.95 -14.96 -7.04
N ALA A 148 -0.11 -13.96 -7.27
CA ALA A 148 -0.51 -12.56 -7.17
C ALA A 148 -1.62 -12.24 -8.18
N THR A 149 -1.44 -12.64 -9.43
CA THR A 149 -2.45 -12.44 -10.48
C THR A 149 -3.74 -13.18 -10.13
N PHE A 150 -3.63 -14.41 -9.67
CA PHE A 150 -4.79 -15.22 -9.31
C PHE A 150 -5.59 -14.56 -8.18
N LEU A 151 -4.91 -14.11 -7.12
CA LEU A 151 -5.59 -13.44 -6.00
C LEU A 151 -6.22 -12.11 -6.44
N THR A 152 -5.57 -11.37 -7.32
CA THR A 152 -6.10 -10.12 -7.85
C THR A 152 -7.40 -10.35 -8.63
N LEU A 153 -7.48 -11.43 -9.37
CA LEU A 153 -8.68 -11.80 -10.12
C LEU A 153 -9.77 -12.42 -9.24
N HIS A 154 -9.38 -13.02 -8.12
CA HIS A 154 -10.29 -13.73 -7.23
C HIS A 154 -10.13 -13.26 -5.78
N PRO A 155 -10.51 -12.00 -5.47
CA PRO A 155 -10.30 -11.44 -4.13
C PRO A 155 -11.01 -12.20 -3.01
N ILE A 156 -12.03 -12.98 -3.34
CA ILE A 156 -12.75 -13.78 -2.34
C ILE A 156 -11.84 -14.76 -1.59
N LEU A 157 -10.70 -15.09 -2.19
CA LEU A 157 -9.72 -15.96 -1.53
C LEU A 157 -9.12 -15.35 -0.27
N LEU A 158 -9.30 -14.05 -0.04
CA LEU A 158 -8.93 -13.44 1.23
C LEU A 158 -9.63 -14.08 2.41
N ASP A 159 -10.88 -14.51 2.22
CA ASP A 159 -11.63 -15.20 3.26
C ASP A 159 -10.94 -16.50 3.67
N GLU A 160 -10.40 -17.23 2.70
CA GLU A 160 -9.65 -18.45 2.96
C GLU A 160 -8.36 -18.19 3.72
N LEU A 161 -7.66 -17.11 3.38
CA LEU A 161 -6.44 -16.72 4.09
C LEU A 161 -6.75 -16.36 5.55
N LEU A 162 -7.89 -15.76 5.79
CA LEU A 162 -8.33 -15.42 7.13
C LEU A 162 -8.71 -16.67 7.91
N ASP A 163 -9.44 -17.58 7.28
CA ASP A 163 -9.84 -18.85 7.89
C ASP A 163 -8.63 -19.71 8.25
N ASP A 164 -7.65 -19.80 7.35
CA ASP A 164 -6.39 -20.50 7.62
C ASP A 164 -5.71 -19.93 8.85
N ARG A 165 -5.70 -18.62 8.98
CA ARG A 165 -5.14 -17.98 10.16
C ARG A 165 -5.90 -18.38 11.42
N GLY A 166 -7.22 -18.45 11.33
CA GLY A 166 -8.06 -18.86 12.44
C GLY A 166 -7.91 -20.32 12.81
N SER A 167 -7.76 -21.19 11.82
CA SER A 167 -7.66 -22.63 12.04
C SER A 167 -6.25 -23.11 12.32
N GLY A 168 -5.24 -22.34 11.93
CA GLY A 168 -3.84 -22.69 12.13
C GLY A 168 -3.33 -22.52 13.56
N ILE A 169 -4.19 -22.14 14.45
CA ILE A 169 -3.84 -21.91 15.85
C ILE A 169 -3.88 -23.24 16.65
#